data_056b5e2aa327ca858193793256324945
#
_entry.id   056b5e2aa327ca858193793256324945
#
_cell.length_a   1.000
_cell.length_b   1.000
_cell.length_c   1.000
_cell.angle_alpha   90.00
_cell.angle_beta   90.00
_cell.angle_gamma   90.00
#
_symmetry.space_group_name_H-M   'P 1'
#
loop_
_entity.id
_entity.type
_entity.pdbx_description
1 polymer ?
#
loop_
_entity_poly.entity_id
_entity_poly.type
_entity_poly.pdbx_seq_one_letter_code
_entity_poly.pdbx_strand_id
1 'polypeptide(L)'
;MDALHALDYGVYPLMIPFNKPFIVGKELFNIAQAVIENHQTAGNGPFTKKCQVWLEERLDCRKALLTHSCTAALEMAAILAGVRPGDEIIMPSFTFVST
;
A
#
# COMPACT_ATOMS: atom_id res chain seq x y z
N MET A 1 -12.41 10.86 -26.24
CA MET A 1 -12.17 11.81 -25.14
C MET A 1 -13.51 11.94 -24.43
N ASP A 2 -13.58 11.61 -23.14
CA ASP A 2 -14.68 11.91 -22.22
C ASP A 2 -15.90 10.99 -22.07
N ALA A 3 -15.72 9.67 -22.13
CA ALA A 3 -16.79 8.74 -21.72
C ALA A 3 -16.59 8.10 -20.33
N LEU A 4 -15.53 8.39 -19.61
CA LEU A 4 -15.23 7.79 -18.30
C LEU A 4 -15.44 8.75 -17.11
N HIS A 5 -15.83 10.00 -17.37
CA HIS A 5 -16.08 11.00 -16.31
C HIS A 5 -17.53 11.14 -15.85
N ALA A 6 -18.45 10.40 -16.45
CA ALA A 6 -19.86 10.45 -16.08
C ALA A 6 -20.30 9.21 -15.30
N LEU A 7 -19.59 8.84 -14.26
CA LEU A 7 -20.23 8.19 -13.12
C LEU A 7 -20.86 9.33 -12.33
N ASP A 8 -22.08 9.64 -12.74
CA ASP A 8 -23.03 10.54 -12.07
C ASP A 8 -23.23 10.06 -10.62
N TYR A 9 -22.41 10.59 -9.73
CA TYR A 9 -22.70 10.55 -8.31
C TYR A 9 -23.81 11.56 -8.07
N GLY A 10 -25.07 11.09 -8.25
CA GLY A 10 -26.27 11.88 -8.10
C GLY A 10 -26.20 12.82 -6.91
N VAL A 11 -26.65 14.00 -7.13
CA VAL A 11 -26.82 15.17 -6.26
C VAL A 11 -26.93 14.83 -4.75
N TYR A 12 -25.78 14.66 -4.09
CA TYR A 12 -25.68 14.79 -2.64
C TYR A 12 -24.62 15.84 -2.35
N PRO A 13 -24.97 17.15 -2.39
CA PRO A 13 -23.98 18.23 -2.35
C PRO A 13 -23.24 18.42 -1.03
N LEU A 14 -23.47 17.59 -0.03
CA LEU A 14 -22.89 17.75 1.30
C LEU A 14 -22.37 16.45 1.94
N MET A 15 -22.31 15.33 1.19
CA MET A 15 -21.75 14.12 1.75
C MET A 15 -20.23 14.08 1.55
N ILE A 16 -19.49 14.23 2.63
CA ILE A 16 -18.05 13.98 2.65
C ILE A 16 -17.86 12.46 2.74
N PRO A 17 -17.34 11.78 1.71
CA PRO A 17 -17.13 10.34 1.78
C PRO A 17 -16.05 10.01 2.82
N PHE A 18 -16.24 8.93 3.55
CA PHE A 18 -15.25 8.45 4.50
C PHE A 18 -13.91 8.09 3.83
N ASN A 19 -13.97 7.54 2.63
CA ASN A 19 -12.82 7.20 1.81
C ASN A 19 -13.14 7.45 0.34
N LYS A 20 -12.22 8.06 -0.37
CA LYS A 20 -12.31 8.25 -1.82
C LYS A 20 -10.96 7.85 -2.43
N PRO A 21 -10.89 6.74 -3.19
CA PRO A 21 -9.68 6.37 -3.90
C PRO A 21 -9.24 7.48 -4.85
N PHE A 22 -7.95 7.77 -4.85
CA PHE A 22 -7.35 8.73 -5.77
C PHE A 22 -6.66 7.97 -6.90
N ILE A 23 -7.03 8.27 -8.14
CA ILE A 23 -6.46 7.65 -9.34
C ILE A 23 -5.61 8.68 -10.05
N VAL A 24 -4.34 8.33 -10.28
CA VAL A 24 -3.36 9.21 -10.95
C VAL A 24 -3.43 9.07 -12.48
N GLY A 25 -4.03 7.96 -12.97
CA GLY A 25 -4.28 7.71 -14.39
C GLY A 25 -3.25 6.80 -15.07
N LYS A 26 -2.24 6.32 -14.36
CA LYS A 26 -1.23 5.39 -14.89
C LYS A 26 -1.36 3.96 -14.36
N GLU A 27 -2.35 3.69 -13.52
CA GLU A 27 -2.51 2.41 -12.84
C GLU A 27 -2.66 1.26 -13.82
N LEU A 28 -3.58 1.39 -14.79
CA LEU A 28 -3.81 0.37 -15.80
C LEU A 28 -2.59 0.16 -16.72
N PHE A 29 -1.88 1.24 -17.05
CA PHE A 29 -0.65 1.14 -17.82
C PHE A 29 0.42 0.34 -17.07
N ASN A 30 0.64 0.63 -15.80
CA ASN A 30 1.61 -0.08 -14.96
C ASN A 30 1.21 -1.55 -14.75
N ILE A 31 -0.09 -1.83 -14.60
CA ILE A 31 -0.61 -3.20 -14.50
C ILE A 31 -0.36 -3.95 -15.82
N ALA A 32 -0.70 -3.34 -16.96
CA ALA A 32 -0.46 -3.93 -18.26
C ALA A 32 1.02 -4.22 -18.49
N GLN A 33 1.90 -3.32 -18.12
CA GLN A 33 3.35 -3.50 -18.19
C GLN A 33 3.83 -4.67 -17.31
N ALA A 34 3.29 -4.80 -16.10
CA ALA A 34 3.63 -5.92 -15.21
C ALA A 34 3.23 -7.26 -15.80
N VAL A 35 2.06 -7.34 -16.44
CA VAL A 35 1.52 -8.58 -17.01
C VAL A 35 2.16 -8.91 -18.34
N ILE A 36 2.19 -7.95 -19.28
CA ILE A 36 2.55 -8.19 -20.70
C ILE A 36 4.06 -8.17 -20.88
N GLU A 37 4.76 -7.20 -20.29
CA GLU A 37 6.21 -7.03 -20.50
C GLU A 37 7.03 -7.82 -19.49
N ASN A 38 6.68 -7.73 -18.22
CA ASN A 38 7.44 -8.37 -17.15
C ASN A 38 7.02 -9.81 -16.87
N HIS A 39 5.87 -10.25 -17.39
CA HIS A 39 5.28 -11.58 -17.17
C HIS A 39 5.25 -11.96 -15.68
N GLN A 40 5.10 -10.99 -14.80
CA GLN A 40 5.16 -11.21 -13.36
C GLN A 40 4.03 -10.46 -12.64
N THR A 41 3.11 -11.25 -12.08
CA THR A 41 1.99 -10.79 -11.26
C THR A 41 2.14 -11.12 -9.79
N ALA A 42 3.12 -11.98 -9.45
CA ALA A 42 3.44 -12.33 -8.07
C ALA A 42 4.24 -11.19 -7.37
N GLY A 43 4.30 -11.25 -6.04
CA GLY A 43 5.08 -10.31 -5.25
C GLY A 43 6.57 -10.28 -5.60
N ASN A 44 7.26 -9.24 -5.14
CA ASN A 44 8.69 -9.02 -5.36
C ASN A 44 9.10 -8.88 -6.84
N GLY A 45 8.20 -8.39 -7.68
CA GLY A 45 8.44 -8.09 -9.07
C GLY A 45 9.25 -6.79 -9.28
N PRO A 46 9.48 -6.41 -10.57
CA PRO A 46 10.26 -5.22 -10.89
C PRO A 46 9.71 -3.93 -10.29
N PHE A 47 8.39 -3.75 -10.24
CA PHE A 47 7.76 -2.59 -9.61
C PHE A 47 7.97 -2.55 -8.10
N THR A 48 7.85 -3.70 -7.43
CA THR A 48 8.15 -3.81 -5.99
C THR A 48 9.58 -3.37 -5.68
N LYS A 49 10.54 -3.83 -6.48
CA LYS A 49 11.97 -3.46 -6.32
C LYS A 49 12.19 -1.96 -6.55
N LYS A 50 11.56 -1.36 -7.56
CA LYS A 50 11.62 0.09 -7.78
C LYS A 50 11.06 0.88 -6.59
N CYS A 51 9.92 0.45 -6.03
CA CYS A 51 9.35 1.08 -4.84
C CYS A 51 10.26 0.94 -3.62
N GLN A 52 10.87 -0.23 -3.42
CA GLN A 52 11.81 -0.45 -2.31
C GLN A 52 13.00 0.50 -2.42
N VAL A 53 13.65 0.58 -3.58
CA VAL A 53 14.79 1.50 -3.80
C VAL A 53 14.37 2.95 -3.56
N TRP A 54 13.22 3.37 -4.10
CA TRP A 54 12.72 4.73 -3.90
C TRP A 54 12.48 5.04 -2.41
N LEU A 55 11.91 4.10 -1.66
CA LEU A 55 11.70 4.24 -0.22
C LEU A 55 13.03 4.28 0.56
N GLU A 56 13.98 3.42 0.22
CA GLU A 56 15.31 3.39 0.81
C GLU A 56 16.01 4.75 0.68
N GLU A 57 16.00 5.32 -0.54
CA GLU A 57 16.56 6.64 -0.82
C GLU A 57 15.79 7.78 -0.11
N ARG A 58 14.45 7.72 -0.14
CA ARG A 58 13.60 8.79 0.40
C ARG A 58 13.63 8.88 1.92
N LEU A 59 13.76 7.74 2.59
CA LEU A 59 13.74 7.61 4.04
C LEU A 59 15.14 7.46 4.65
N ASP A 60 16.18 7.46 3.83
CA ASP A 60 17.57 7.23 4.23
C ASP A 60 17.71 5.97 5.12
N CYS A 61 17.09 4.88 4.71
CA CYS A 61 17.11 3.63 5.44
C CYS A 61 17.85 2.53 4.68
N ARG A 62 18.46 1.60 5.41
CA ARG A 62 19.26 0.52 4.83
C ARG A 62 18.44 -0.44 3.97
N LYS A 63 17.18 -0.67 4.34
CA LYS A 63 16.31 -1.61 3.66
C LYS A 63 14.84 -1.26 3.85
N ALA A 64 14.07 -1.27 2.77
CA ALA A 64 12.63 -1.19 2.76
C ALA A 64 12.05 -2.51 2.25
N LEU A 65 11.03 -3.02 2.93
CA LEU A 65 10.30 -4.23 2.54
C LEU A 65 8.84 -3.87 2.32
N LEU A 66 8.30 -4.23 1.17
CA LEU A 66 6.88 -4.06 0.88
C LEU A 66 6.11 -5.31 1.27
N THR A 67 4.99 -5.11 1.93
CA THR A 67 4.05 -6.16 2.31
C THR A 67 2.71 -5.95 1.61
N HIS A 68 1.88 -6.98 1.58
CA HIS A 68 0.54 -6.90 0.96
C HIS A 68 -0.49 -6.17 1.84
N SER A 69 -0.18 -5.93 3.12
CA SER A 69 -1.06 -5.23 4.05
C SER A 69 -0.28 -4.61 5.21
N CYS A 70 -0.88 -3.62 5.88
CA CYS A 70 -0.34 -3.06 7.11
C CYS A 70 -0.28 -4.12 8.23
N THR A 71 -1.26 -5.01 8.32
CA THR A 71 -1.27 -6.13 9.27
C THR A 71 -0.01 -6.99 9.11
N ALA A 72 0.31 -7.40 7.88
CA ALA A 72 1.53 -8.17 7.61
C ALA A 72 2.81 -7.39 7.92
N ALA A 73 2.80 -6.06 7.76
CA ALA A 73 3.92 -5.22 8.14
C ALA A 73 4.12 -5.19 9.66
N LEU A 74 3.05 -5.11 10.44
CA LEU A 74 3.09 -5.15 11.90
C LEU A 74 3.59 -6.51 12.42
N GLU A 75 3.08 -7.62 11.86
CA GLU A 75 3.55 -8.97 12.17
C GLU A 75 5.05 -9.12 11.87
N MET A 76 5.48 -8.66 10.71
CA MET A 76 6.91 -8.68 10.34
C MET A 76 7.74 -7.83 11.29
N ALA A 77 7.25 -6.64 11.69
CA ALA A 77 7.96 -5.77 12.62
C ALA A 77 8.14 -6.44 13.98
N ALA A 78 7.11 -7.12 14.50
CA ALA A 78 7.21 -7.87 15.75
C ALA A 78 8.24 -9.01 15.67
N ILE A 79 8.26 -9.75 14.56
CA ILE A 79 9.24 -10.82 14.32
C ILE A 79 10.66 -10.24 14.26
N LEU A 80 10.87 -9.16 13.52
CA LEU A 80 12.18 -8.51 13.37
C LEU A 80 12.68 -7.88 14.68
N ALA A 81 11.78 -7.39 15.52
CA ALA A 81 12.08 -6.90 16.86
C ALA A 81 12.39 -8.04 17.86
N GLY A 82 12.14 -9.29 17.48
CA GLY A 82 12.39 -10.46 18.33
C GLY A 82 11.42 -10.54 19.51
N VAL A 83 10.21 -10.03 19.38
CA VAL A 83 9.17 -10.05 20.41
C VAL A 83 8.83 -11.48 20.82
N ARG A 84 8.75 -11.74 22.12
CA ARG A 84 8.51 -13.05 22.70
C ARG A 84 7.34 -13.01 23.70
N PRO A 85 6.73 -14.16 24.01
CA PRO A 85 5.74 -14.25 25.07
C PRO A 85 6.29 -13.68 26.40
N GLY A 86 5.55 -12.74 26.98
CA GLY A 86 5.92 -12.02 28.20
C GLY A 86 6.52 -10.63 27.97
N ASP A 87 6.86 -10.26 26.73
CA ASP A 87 7.29 -8.92 26.41
C ASP A 87 6.10 -7.95 26.41
N GLU A 88 6.36 -6.72 26.78
CA GLU A 88 5.38 -5.63 26.77
C GLU A 88 5.58 -4.75 25.52
N ILE A 89 4.48 -4.39 24.87
CA ILE A 89 4.48 -3.54 23.66
C ILE A 89 3.61 -2.32 23.91
N ILE A 90 4.17 -1.14 23.71
CA ILE A 90 3.41 0.12 23.78
C ILE A 90 2.81 0.40 22.40
N MET A 91 1.50 0.58 22.37
CA MET A 91 0.77 0.90 21.14
C MET A 91 -0.30 1.98 21.39
N PRO A 92 -0.70 2.76 20.37
CA PRO A 92 -1.80 3.72 20.52
C PRO A 92 -3.12 2.99 20.76
N SER A 93 -3.97 3.56 21.63
CA SER A 93 -5.30 3.00 21.91
C SER A 93 -6.30 3.24 20.77
N PHE A 94 -6.07 4.26 19.94
CA PHE A 94 -6.88 4.55 18.75
C PHE A 94 -6.14 4.07 17.51
N THR A 95 -6.43 2.87 17.11
CA THR A 95 -5.83 2.22 15.93
C THR A 95 -6.75 1.13 15.39
N PHE A 96 -6.36 0.49 14.29
CA PHE A 96 -7.10 -0.63 13.72
C PHE A 96 -6.93 -1.90 14.57
N VAL A 97 -7.91 -2.78 14.53
CA VAL A 97 -7.97 -3.99 15.38
C VAL A 97 -6.79 -4.96 15.21
N SER A 98 -6.08 -4.88 14.10
CA SER A 98 -4.88 -5.71 13.85
C SER A 98 -3.62 -5.23 14.58
N THR A 99 -3.65 -4.03 15.16
CA THR A 99 -2.53 -3.51 15.95
C THR A 99 -2.53 -4.08 17.33
#